data_a8d827a1f31a0e92e39a958462b664fc
#
_entry.id   a8d827a1f31a0e92e39a958462b664fc
#
_cell.length_a   1.000
_cell.length_b   1.000
_cell.length_c   1.000
_cell.angle_alpha   90.00
_cell.angle_beta   90.00
_cell.angle_gamma   90.00
#
_symmetry.space_group_name_H-M   'P 1'
#
loop_
_entity.id
_entity.type
_entity.pdbx_description
1 polymer ?
#
loop_
_entity_poly.entity_id
_entity_poly.type
_entity_poly.pdbx_seq_one_letter_code
_entity_poly.pdbx_strand_id
1 'polypeptide(L)'
;LVSRADKSGTHAAELKLLKEAGVKDFDKASWYVQTGQGMLNTINIADERKGYALADRGTFIKYDANLKGKPGLVIVVEGDKQLLNMYTVMAVNPLKHSHAKYDLAIKYIDWITSSKVQKDIANFKLEGKQLFFPNADIRAGH
;
A
#
# COMPACT_ATOMS: atom_id res chain seq x y z
N LEU A 1 -8.61 1.68 -16.99
CA LEU A 1 -8.06 1.37 -15.67
C LEU A 1 -7.77 -0.13 -15.58
N VAL A 2 -6.59 -0.49 -15.11
CA VAL A 2 -6.17 -1.89 -14.90
C VAL A 2 -6.15 -2.16 -13.40
N SER A 3 -7.02 -3.04 -12.96
CA SER A 3 -7.25 -3.39 -11.55
C SER A 3 -6.62 -4.72 -11.18
N ARG A 4 -6.13 -4.82 -9.96
CA ARG A 4 -5.75 -6.11 -9.38
C ARG A 4 -6.91 -7.09 -9.28
N ALA A 5 -8.09 -6.61 -8.90
CA ALA A 5 -9.33 -7.39 -8.75
C ALA A 5 -9.16 -8.69 -7.91
N ASP A 6 -8.24 -8.67 -6.92
CA ASP A 6 -7.81 -9.83 -6.11
C ASP A 6 -8.19 -9.74 -4.62
N LYS A 7 -9.05 -8.78 -4.28
CA LYS A 7 -9.49 -8.47 -2.91
C LYS A 7 -8.36 -8.04 -1.96
N SER A 8 -7.20 -7.61 -2.48
CA SER A 8 -6.11 -7.05 -1.70
C SER A 8 -6.44 -5.66 -1.14
N GLY A 9 -5.58 -5.14 -0.25
CA GLY A 9 -5.71 -3.77 0.26
C GLY A 9 -5.67 -2.71 -0.85
N THR A 10 -4.82 -2.89 -1.88
CA THR A 10 -4.76 -2.00 -3.04
C THR A 10 -6.06 -2.03 -3.83
N HIS A 11 -6.64 -3.21 -4.05
CA HIS A 11 -7.94 -3.33 -4.71
C HIS A 11 -9.06 -2.67 -3.88
N ALA A 12 -9.08 -2.87 -2.56
CA ALA A 12 -10.05 -2.20 -1.70
C ALA A 12 -9.93 -0.66 -1.73
N ALA A 13 -8.70 -0.14 -1.75
CA ALA A 13 -8.45 1.30 -1.91
C ALA A 13 -8.93 1.83 -3.26
N GLU A 14 -8.69 1.11 -4.35
CA GLU A 14 -9.18 1.43 -5.70
C GLU A 14 -10.71 1.53 -5.72
N LEU A 15 -11.40 0.52 -5.19
CA LEU A 15 -12.87 0.51 -5.12
C LEU A 15 -13.42 1.68 -4.31
N LYS A 16 -12.75 2.03 -3.21
CA LYS A 16 -13.10 3.20 -2.40
C LYS A 16 -12.98 4.49 -3.22
N LEU A 17 -11.87 4.70 -3.92
CA LEU A 17 -11.64 5.88 -4.76
C LEU A 17 -12.67 5.99 -5.88
N LEU A 18 -12.98 4.90 -6.58
CA LEU A 18 -14.00 4.88 -7.62
C LEU A 18 -15.38 5.26 -7.06
N LYS A 19 -15.72 4.74 -5.88
CA LYS A 19 -16.99 5.08 -5.20
C LYS A 19 -17.04 6.56 -4.81
N GLU A 20 -15.97 7.11 -4.23
CA GLU A 20 -15.88 8.51 -3.84
C GLU A 20 -15.92 9.45 -5.05
N ALA A 21 -15.37 9.02 -6.17
CA ALA A 21 -15.45 9.73 -7.45
C ALA A 21 -16.84 9.60 -8.13
N GLY A 22 -17.79 8.88 -7.54
CA GLY A 22 -19.14 8.70 -8.09
C GLY A 22 -19.20 7.81 -9.33
N VAL A 23 -18.14 7.03 -9.62
CA VAL A 23 -18.11 6.12 -10.77
C VAL A 23 -18.95 4.89 -10.47
N LYS A 24 -20.00 4.66 -11.27
CA LYS A 24 -20.93 3.53 -11.13
C LYS A 24 -20.71 2.51 -12.25
N ASP A 25 -21.11 1.27 -12.00
CA ASP A 25 -21.11 0.16 -12.99
C ASP A 25 -19.76 -0.04 -13.72
N PHE A 26 -18.65 0.37 -13.07
CA PHE A 26 -17.32 0.29 -13.66
C PHE A 26 -16.88 -1.16 -13.92
N ASP A 27 -17.36 -2.11 -13.12
CA ASP A 27 -17.05 -3.54 -13.23
C ASP A 27 -17.52 -4.16 -14.57
N LYS A 28 -18.48 -3.53 -15.25
CA LYS A 28 -19.01 -3.92 -16.56
C LYS A 28 -18.45 -3.07 -17.70
N ALA A 29 -17.67 -2.05 -17.37
CA ALA A 29 -17.17 -1.11 -18.36
C ALA A 29 -15.96 -1.69 -19.13
N SER A 30 -15.91 -1.50 -20.44
CA SER A 30 -14.82 -1.99 -21.30
C SER A 30 -13.44 -1.39 -20.96
N TRP A 31 -13.41 -0.23 -20.29
CA TRP A 31 -12.19 0.42 -19.86
C TRP A 31 -11.65 -0.11 -18.50
N TYR A 32 -12.41 -0.96 -17.79
CA TYR A 32 -12.01 -1.54 -16.51
C TYR A 32 -11.55 -2.99 -16.70
N VAL A 33 -10.25 -3.19 -16.62
CA VAL A 33 -9.61 -4.49 -16.85
C VAL A 33 -9.27 -5.14 -15.53
N GLN A 34 -9.91 -6.24 -15.22
CA GLN A 34 -9.70 -7.02 -14.00
C GLN A 34 -8.64 -8.11 -14.26
N THR A 35 -7.48 -8.00 -13.61
CA THR A 35 -6.38 -8.96 -13.85
C THR A 35 -6.47 -10.20 -12.97
N GLY A 36 -7.00 -10.09 -11.76
CA GLY A 36 -6.97 -11.15 -10.75
C GLY A 36 -5.55 -11.50 -10.30
N GLN A 37 -4.57 -10.60 -10.50
CA GLN A 37 -3.15 -10.90 -10.32
C GLN A 37 -2.48 -10.00 -9.27
N GLY A 38 -1.26 -10.38 -8.86
CA GLY A 38 -0.43 -9.57 -7.97
C GLY A 38 -0.03 -8.22 -8.60
N MET A 39 0.45 -7.30 -7.75
CA MET A 39 0.66 -5.90 -8.13
C MET A 39 1.64 -5.73 -9.30
N LEU A 40 2.77 -6.45 -9.31
CA LEU A 40 3.77 -6.32 -10.37
C LEU A 40 3.20 -6.73 -11.74
N ASN A 41 2.46 -7.84 -11.79
CA ASN A 41 1.82 -8.29 -13.02
C ASN A 41 0.75 -7.29 -13.49
N THR A 42 -0.01 -6.73 -12.56
CA THR A 42 -0.99 -5.68 -12.88
C THR A 42 -0.33 -4.44 -13.47
N ILE A 43 0.82 -4.00 -12.93
CA ILE A 43 1.60 -2.88 -13.49
C ILE A 43 2.09 -3.22 -14.90
N ASN A 44 2.62 -4.42 -15.13
CA ASN A 44 3.08 -4.83 -16.46
C ASN A 44 1.94 -4.83 -17.49
N ILE A 45 0.77 -5.34 -17.12
CA ILE A 45 -0.43 -5.32 -17.98
C ILE A 45 -0.88 -3.87 -18.25
N ALA A 46 -0.78 -2.98 -17.25
CA ALA A 46 -1.10 -1.58 -17.43
C ALA A 46 -0.13 -0.90 -18.41
N ASP A 47 1.16 -1.22 -18.34
CA ASP A 47 2.16 -0.72 -19.29
C ASP A 47 1.89 -1.20 -20.71
N GLU A 48 1.66 -2.50 -20.91
CA GLU A 48 1.34 -3.08 -22.22
C GLU A 48 0.09 -2.43 -22.84
N ARG A 49 -0.93 -2.15 -22.01
CA ARG A 49 -2.19 -1.56 -22.44
C ARG A 49 -2.19 -0.03 -22.49
N LYS A 50 -1.08 0.62 -22.12
CA LYS A 50 -0.99 2.07 -21.98
C LYS A 50 -2.10 2.64 -21.09
N GLY A 51 -2.40 1.90 -20.00
CA GLY A 51 -3.51 2.17 -19.10
C GLY A 51 -3.06 2.78 -17.78
N TYR A 52 -4.02 3.03 -16.90
CA TYR A 52 -3.79 3.49 -15.54
C TYR A 52 -3.93 2.32 -14.56
N ALA A 53 -3.18 2.34 -13.47
CA ALA A 53 -3.33 1.40 -12.36
C ALA A 53 -3.10 2.10 -11.02
N LEU A 54 -3.81 1.67 -9.98
CA LEU A 54 -3.44 2.00 -8.61
C LEU A 54 -2.36 1.01 -8.16
N ALA A 55 -1.24 1.51 -7.68
CA ALA A 55 -0.11 0.68 -7.28
C ALA A 55 0.49 1.14 -5.94
N ASP A 56 1.08 0.20 -5.21
CA ASP A 56 1.92 0.53 -4.07
C ASP A 56 3.31 1.02 -4.54
N ARG A 57 3.89 1.93 -3.75
CA ARG A 57 5.20 2.54 -4.05
C ARG A 57 6.30 1.50 -4.20
N GLY A 58 6.32 0.47 -3.35
CA GLY A 58 7.39 -0.53 -3.37
C GLY A 58 7.41 -1.33 -4.67
N THR A 59 6.25 -1.76 -5.15
CA THR A 59 6.14 -2.49 -6.40
C THR A 59 6.47 -1.61 -7.60
N PHE A 60 6.06 -0.34 -7.60
CA PHE A 60 6.43 0.59 -8.67
C PHE A 60 7.94 0.85 -8.71
N ILE A 61 8.61 1.02 -7.56
CA ILE A 61 10.07 1.17 -7.50
C ILE A 61 10.78 -0.04 -8.12
N LYS A 62 10.30 -1.26 -7.84
CA LYS A 62 10.84 -2.49 -8.44
C LYS A 62 10.58 -2.57 -9.95
N TYR A 63 9.40 -2.20 -10.39
CA TYR A 63 9.08 -2.11 -11.81
C TYR A 63 10.02 -1.14 -12.54
N ASP A 64 10.20 0.07 -12.03
CA ASP A 64 11.10 1.10 -12.57
C ASP A 64 12.56 0.59 -12.63
N ALA A 65 13.05 -0.04 -11.57
CA ALA A 65 14.39 -0.60 -11.51
C ALA A 65 14.61 -1.72 -12.53
N ASN A 66 13.63 -2.61 -12.72
CA ASN A 66 13.70 -3.70 -13.71
C ASN A 66 13.81 -3.17 -15.16
N LEU A 67 13.22 -2.03 -15.45
CA LEU A 67 13.28 -1.37 -16.75
C LEU A 67 14.46 -0.38 -16.87
N LYS A 68 15.40 -0.42 -15.92
CA LYS A 68 16.62 0.40 -15.92
C LYS A 68 16.33 1.90 -16.10
N GLY A 69 15.28 2.40 -15.44
CA GLY A 69 14.87 3.80 -15.50
C GLY A 69 14.24 4.24 -16.83
N LYS A 70 13.74 3.29 -17.61
CA LYS A 70 12.97 3.56 -18.84
C LYS A 70 11.57 2.95 -18.74
N PRO A 71 10.79 3.26 -17.68
CA PRO A 71 9.45 2.71 -17.51
C PRO A 71 8.51 3.23 -18.61
N GLY A 72 7.59 2.37 -19.04
CA GLY A 72 6.50 2.76 -19.93
C GLY A 72 5.39 3.53 -19.21
N LEU A 73 5.36 3.43 -17.87
CA LEU A 73 4.42 4.13 -16.99
C LEU A 73 5.14 5.17 -16.14
N VAL A 74 4.43 6.24 -15.79
CA VAL A 74 4.88 7.29 -14.89
C VAL A 74 3.89 7.48 -13.76
N ILE A 75 4.36 7.97 -12.61
CA ILE A 75 3.48 8.36 -11.51
C ILE A 75 2.74 9.64 -11.91
N VAL A 76 1.42 9.57 -11.97
CA VAL A 76 0.56 10.71 -12.29
C VAL A 76 0.10 11.43 -11.02
N VAL A 77 -0.20 10.66 -9.96
CA VAL A 77 -0.65 11.19 -8.66
C VAL A 77 0.02 10.41 -7.54
N GLU A 78 0.62 11.10 -6.59
CA GLU A 78 1.12 10.55 -5.33
C GLU A 78 1.03 11.59 -4.21
N GLY A 79 1.13 11.14 -2.95
CA GLY A 79 1.15 12.02 -1.78
C GLY A 79 -0.22 12.57 -1.34
N ASP A 80 -1.29 12.26 -2.05
CA ASP A 80 -2.65 12.63 -1.62
C ASP A 80 -3.05 11.86 -0.35
N LYS A 81 -3.80 12.53 0.54
CA LYS A 81 -4.29 11.92 1.79
C LYS A 81 -5.15 10.68 1.57
N GLN A 82 -5.88 10.62 0.47
CA GLN A 82 -6.71 9.46 0.10
C GLN A 82 -5.87 8.24 -0.30
N LEU A 83 -4.61 8.46 -0.69
CA LEU A 83 -3.66 7.41 -1.07
C LEU A 83 -2.81 6.90 0.10
N LEU A 84 -3.03 7.41 1.32
CA LEU A 84 -2.28 6.96 2.49
C LEU A 84 -2.60 5.49 2.81
N ASN A 85 -1.56 4.66 2.82
CA ASN A 85 -1.64 3.27 3.25
C ASN A 85 -1.03 3.13 4.66
N MET A 86 -1.87 3.36 5.67
CA MET A 86 -1.45 3.36 7.08
C MET A 86 -1.25 1.93 7.58
N TYR A 87 -0.07 1.64 8.08
CA TYR A 87 0.22 0.40 8.81
C TYR A 87 -0.07 0.59 10.28
N THR A 88 -0.81 -0.34 10.86
CA THR A 88 -1.20 -0.30 12.28
C THR A 88 -0.82 -1.60 12.95
N VAL A 89 -0.27 -1.53 14.16
CA VAL A 89 -0.02 -2.68 15.02
C VAL A 89 -0.99 -2.65 16.21
N MET A 90 -1.60 -3.79 16.53
CA MET A 90 -2.58 -3.92 17.61
C MET A 90 -2.32 -5.20 18.40
N ALA A 91 -2.43 -5.11 19.74
CA ALA A 91 -2.43 -6.30 20.60
C ALA A 91 -3.83 -6.92 20.64
N VAL A 92 -3.88 -8.24 20.55
CA VAL A 92 -5.12 -9.00 20.72
C VAL A 92 -5.56 -8.94 22.17
N ASN A 93 -6.87 -8.71 22.41
CA ASN A 93 -7.42 -8.60 23.76
C ASN A 93 -7.30 -9.96 24.51
N PRO A 94 -6.52 -10.03 25.61
CA PRO A 94 -6.29 -11.28 26.33
C PRO A 94 -7.53 -11.80 27.06
N LEU A 95 -8.49 -10.92 27.39
CA LEU A 95 -9.76 -11.34 28.03
C LEU A 95 -10.67 -12.11 27.07
N LYS A 96 -10.54 -11.85 25.76
CA LYS A 96 -11.29 -12.56 24.71
C LYS A 96 -10.52 -13.76 24.14
N HIS A 97 -9.19 -13.71 24.23
CA HIS A 97 -8.28 -14.69 23.60
C HIS A 97 -7.16 -15.03 24.58
N SER A 98 -7.44 -15.86 25.58
CA SER A 98 -6.52 -16.21 26.68
C SER A 98 -5.19 -16.86 26.22
N HIS A 99 -5.17 -17.45 25.02
CA HIS A 99 -3.95 -18.02 24.43
C HIS A 99 -3.04 -16.97 23.78
N ALA A 100 -3.49 -15.71 23.63
CA ALA A 100 -2.69 -14.66 23.04
C ALA A 100 -1.51 -14.26 23.96
N LYS A 101 -0.33 -14.14 23.39
CA LYS A 101 0.88 -13.72 24.11
C LYS A 101 0.92 -12.20 24.25
N TYR A 102 -0.01 -11.66 25.04
CA TYR A 102 -0.25 -10.22 25.16
C TYR A 102 1.02 -9.44 25.54
N ASP A 103 1.79 -9.91 26.54
CA ASP A 103 3.00 -9.22 26.99
C ASP A 103 4.08 -9.15 25.89
N LEU A 104 4.16 -10.18 25.04
CA LEU A 104 5.08 -10.16 23.90
C LEU A 104 4.57 -9.21 22.82
N ALA A 105 3.27 -9.14 22.61
CA ALA A 105 2.68 -8.19 21.66
C ALA A 105 2.94 -6.73 22.10
N ILE A 106 2.82 -6.42 23.39
CA ILE A 106 3.13 -5.09 23.92
C ILE A 106 4.62 -4.76 23.72
N LYS A 107 5.52 -5.68 24.07
CA LYS A 107 6.98 -5.50 23.84
C LYS A 107 7.29 -5.22 22.36
N TYR A 108 6.60 -5.92 21.45
CA TYR A 108 6.76 -5.66 20.01
C TYR A 108 6.24 -4.28 19.62
N ILE A 109 5.08 -3.88 20.14
CA ILE A 109 4.50 -2.56 19.89
C ILE A 109 5.45 -1.45 20.37
N ASP A 110 5.96 -1.57 21.62
CA ASP A 110 6.90 -0.60 22.18
C ASP A 110 8.19 -0.52 21.36
N TRP A 111 8.70 -1.67 20.90
CA TRP A 111 9.89 -1.72 20.06
C TRP A 111 9.64 -1.06 18.70
N ILE A 112 8.60 -1.46 17.96
CA ILE A 112 8.35 -0.95 16.60
C ILE A 112 8.01 0.55 16.60
N THR A 113 7.40 1.06 17.68
CA THR A 113 7.05 2.46 17.83
C THR A 113 8.14 3.30 18.50
N SER A 114 9.25 2.69 18.93
CA SER A 114 10.36 3.43 19.54
C SER A 114 11.01 4.40 18.56
N SER A 115 11.52 5.53 19.08
CA SER A 115 12.19 6.56 18.26
C SER A 115 13.36 6.00 17.43
N LYS A 116 14.08 4.98 17.98
CA LYS A 116 15.16 4.33 17.25
C LYS A 116 14.62 3.60 16.01
N VAL A 117 13.64 2.73 16.19
CA VAL A 117 13.10 1.91 15.10
C VAL A 117 12.35 2.78 14.09
N GLN A 118 11.66 3.85 14.53
CA GLN A 118 11.04 4.81 13.61
C GLN A 118 12.08 5.52 12.73
N LYS A 119 13.27 5.84 13.25
CA LYS A 119 14.39 6.34 12.44
C LYS A 119 14.92 5.29 11.46
N ASP A 120 15.02 4.02 11.88
CA ASP A 120 15.43 2.93 10.99
C ASP A 120 14.42 2.74 9.84
N ILE A 121 13.11 2.84 10.13
CA ILE A 121 12.04 2.81 9.12
C ILE A 121 12.18 3.99 8.15
N ALA A 122 12.42 5.21 8.65
CA ALA A 122 12.62 6.39 7.81
C ALA A 122 13.83 6.27 6.88
N ASN A 123 14.89 5.62 7.36
CA ASN A 123 16.15 5.46 6.63
C ASN A 123 16.13 4.25 5.67
N PHE A 124 15.12 3.38 5.78
CA PHE A 124 15.02 2.23 4.89
C PHE A 124 14.77 2.68 3.45
N LYS A 125 15.61 2.22 2.54
CA LYS A 125 15.54 2.55 1.11
C LYS A 125 15.43 1.29 0.27
N LEU A 126 14.58 1.36 -0.75
CA LEU A 126 14.48 0.38 -1.81
C LEU A 126 15.00 1.03 -3.11
N GLU A 127 16.04 0.45 -3.73
CA GLU A 127 16.69 1.02 -4.91
C GLU A 127 17.07 2.51 -4.71
N GLY A 128 17.57 2.85 -3.53
CA GLY A 128 17.96 4.22 -3.17
C GLY A 128 16.79 5.18 -2.85
N LYS A 129 15.55 4.77 -3.03
CA LYS A 129 14.33 5.57 -2.77
C LYS A 129 13.74 5.23 -1.41
N GLN A 130 13.30 6.24 -0.65
CA GLN A 130 12.60 6.01 0.62
C GLN A 130 11.28 5.28 0.36
N LEU A 131 11.02 4.22 1.16
CA LEU A 131 9.85 3.37 0.99
C LEU A 131 8.76 3.62 2.03
N PHE A 132 9.15 3.81 3.30
CA PHE A 132 8.23 3.99 4.41
C PHE A 132 8.41 5.35 5.08
N PHE A 133 7.33 5.84 5.66
CA PHE A 133 7.30 7.10 6.40
C PHE A 133 6.86 6.79 7.84
N PRO A 134 7.68 7.09 8.85
CA PRO A 134 7.33 6.84 10.25
C PRO A 134 6.10 7.65 10.66
N ASN A 135 5.25 7.06 11.49
CA ASN A 135 3.99 7.67 11.92
C ASN A 135 3.61 7.33 13.38
N ALA A 136 4.57 6.83 14.18
CA ALA A 136 4.31 6.46 15.57
C ALA A 136 3.99 7.66 16.47
N ASP A 137 4.46 8.86 16.15
CA ASP A 137 4.27 10.08 16.94
C ASP A 137 2.82 10.62 16.89
N ILE A 138 1.96 10.05 16.04
CA ILE A 138 0.54 10.42 15.95
C ILE A 138 -0.25 10.00 17.22
N ARG A 139 0.37 9.23 18.13
CA ARG A 139 -0.24 8.79 19.40
C ARG A 139 -0.28 9.86 20.52
N ALA A 140 0.37 10.99 20.35
CA ALA A 140 0.49 12.02 21.40
C ALA A 140 -0.78 12.89 21.57
N GLY A 141 -1.95 12.39 21.21
CA GLY A 141 -3.21 13.12 21.29
C GLY A 141 -4.37 12.35 21.92
N HIS A 142 -4.14 11.68 23.08
CA HIS A 142 -5.24 11.18 23.94
C HIS A 142 -4.93 11.45 25.38
#